data_50376b3a127a020522051fd0431f0301
#
_entry.id   50376b3a127a020522051fd0431f0301
#
_cell.length_a   1.000
_cell.length_b   1.000
_cell.length_c   1.000
_cell.angle_alpha   90.00
_cell.angle_beta   90.00
_cell.angle_gamma   90.00
#
_symmetry.space_group_name_H-M   'P 1'
#
loop_
_entity.id
_entity.type
_entity.pdbx_description
1 polymer ?
#
loop_
_entity_poly.entity_id
_entity_poly.type
_entity_poly.pdbx_seq_one_letter_code
_entity_poly.pdbx_strand_id
1 'polypeptide(L)'
;NGWISYKKSKLCNILFTKKLSELALKNNITVNCLHPGFVKTGFGKNNTGVIGLIIKSLMSLFAIRVEEGAETIIYLATSNNVKNISGEYFYESKVNKPSNFAENNKSADNLWDLSIKILKNKGLTL
;
A
#
# COMPACT_ATOMS: atom_id res chain seq x y z
N ASN A 1 11.50 16.43 4.72
CA ASN A 1 10.14 16.81 4.30
C ASN A 1 9.21 15.61 4.48
N GLY A 2 8.22 15.76 5.41
CA GLY A 2 7.32 14.66 5.81
C GLY A 2 6.54 14.04 4.63
N TRP A 3 6.18 14.84 3.63
CA TRP A 3 5.49 14.36 2.43
C TRP A 3 6.34 13.40 1.59
N ILE A 4 7.64 13.67 1.44
CA ILE A 4 8.57 12.77 0.74
C ILE A 4 8.72 11.47 1.52
N SER A 5 8.85 11.53 2.84
CA SER A 5 8.96 10.33 3.69
C SER A 5 7.69 9.48 3.61
N TYR A 6 6.52 10.11 3.61
CA TYR A 6 5.25 9.42 3.42
C TYR A 6 5.19 8.69 2.07
N LYS A 7 5.51 9.38 0.96
CA LYS A 7 5.54 8.74 -0.37
C LYS A 7 6.51 7.55 -0.43
N LYS A 8 7.70 7.70 0.17
CA LYS A 8 8.68 6.61 0.24
C LYS A 8 8.16 5.42 1.05
N SER A 9 7.48 5.66 2.17
CA SER A 9 6.90 4.56 2.97
C SER A 9 5.82 3.79 2.20
N LYS A 10 5.02 4.47 1.38
CA LYS A 10 4.02 3.81 0.53
C LYS A 10 4.65 3.03 -0.61
N LEU A 11 5.74 3.52 -1.19
CA LEU A 11 6.54 2.76 -2.15
C LEU A 11 7.11 1.48 -1.53
N CYS A 12 7.61 1.55 -0.30
CA CYS A 12 8.10 0.39 0.43
C CYS A 12 7.01 -0.68 0.61
N ASN A 13 5.74 -0.30 0.83
CA ASN A 13 4.65 -1.27 0.94
C ASN A 13 4.46 -2.07 -0.37
N ILE A 14 4.57 -1.43 -1.53
CA ILE A 14 4.45 -2.11 -2.83
C ILE A 14 5.64 -3.05 -3.06
N LEU A 15 6.86 -2.58 -2.79
CA LEU A 15 8.07 -3.41 -2.91
C LEU A 15 8.04 -4.62 -1.96
N PHE A 16 7.56 -4.42 -0.73
CA PHE A 16 7.35 -5.48 0.24
C PHE A 16 6.36 -6.53 -0.26
N THR A 17 5.21 -6.08 -0.79
CA THR A 17 4.19 -6.97 -1.37
C THR A 17 4.79 -7.82 -2.48
N LYS A 18 5.56 -7.21 -3.37
CA LYS A 18 6.22 -7.88 -4.49
C LYS A 18 7.15 -8.99 -3.99
N LYS A 19 8.02 -8.70 -3.02
CA LYS A 19 8.92 -9.73 -2.48
C LYS A 19 8.19 -10.81 -1.71
N LEU A 20 7.22 -10.43 -0.88
CA LEU A 20 6.44 -11.38 -0.11
C LEU A 20 5.62 -12.31 -1.02
N SER A 21 5.10 -11.81 -2.14
CA SER A 21 4.36 -12.63 -3.11
C SER A 21 5.22 -13.75 -3.69
N GLU A 22 6.48 -13.49 -4.01
CA GLU A 22 7.43 -14.50 -4.49
C GLU A 22 7.68 -15.58 -3.42
N LEU A 23 7.91 -15.16 -2.18
CA LEU A 23 8.20 -16.07 -1.07
C LEU A 23 6.98 -16.91 -0.65
N ALA A 24 5.78 -16.33 -0.74
CA ALA A 24 4.53 -16.97 -0.32
C ALA A 24 3.97 -17.95 -1.36
N LEU A 25 4.41 -17.85 -2.61
CA LEU A 25 3.91 -18.66 -3.73
C LEU A 25 4.04 -20.16 -3.47
N LYS A 26 5.15 -20.59 -2.87
CA LYS A 26 5.40 -21.99 -2.50
C LYS A 26 4.39 -22.57 -1.49
N ASN A 27 3.67 -21.70 -0.79
CA ASN A 27 2.64 -22.08 0.18
C ASN A 27 1.22 -21.88 -0.37
N ASN A 28 1.07 -21.61 -1.67
CA ASN A 28 -0.21 -21.29 -2.32
C ASN A 28 -0.91 -20.07 -1.69
N ILE A 29 -0.14 -19.09 -1.23
CA ILE A 29 -0.66 -17.83 -0.67
C ILE A 29 -0.45 -16.73 -1.69
N THR A 30 -1.53 -16.03 -2.03
CA THR A 30 -1.47 -14.82 -2.86
C THR A 30 -1.33 -13.58 -1.99
N VAL A 31 -0.49 -12.66 -2.43
CA VAL A 31 -0.19 -11.41 -1.71
C VAL A 31 -0.32 -10.25 -2.68
N ASN A 32 -1.25 -9.36 -2.41
CA ASN A 32 -1.48 -8.18 -3.22
C ASN A 32 -1.54 -6.93 -2.34
N CYS A 33 -1.34 -5.76 -2.93
CA CYS A 33 -1.57 -4.49 -2.25
C CYS A 33 -2.56 -3.64 -3.02
N LEU A 34 -3.14 -2.67 -2.35
CA LEU A 34 -4.13 -1.78 -2.94
C LEU A 34 -3.94 -0.34 -2.50
N HIS A 35 -4.51 0.56 -3.28
CA HIS A 35 -4.76 1.95 -2.92
C HIS A 35 -6.27 2.13 -2.74
N PRO A 36 -6.76 2.56 -1.57
CA PRO A 36 -8.19 2.69 -1.31
C PRO A 36 -8.82 3.95 -1.94
N GLY A 37 -8.05 4.72 -2.71
CA GLY A 37 -8.48 6.05 -3.14
C GLY A 37 -8.24 7.13 -2.07
N PHE A 38 -8.78 8.31 -2.32
CA PHE A 38 -8.72 9.43 -1.37
C PHE A 38 -9.95 9.38 -0.46
N VAL A 39 -9.88 8.51 0.56
CA VAL A 39 -11.04 8.22 1.44
C VAL A 39 -11.23 9.33 2.47
N LYS A 40 -12.48 9.70 2.73
CA LYS A 40 -12.89 10.66 3.76
C LYS A 40 -12.69 10.08 5.16
N THR A 41 -11.44 10.15 5.63
CA THR A 41 -11.04 9.66 6.96
C THR A 41 -10.63 10.81 7.88
N GLY A 42 -10.20 10.49 9.11
CA GLY A 42 -9.58 11.46 10.02
C GLY A 42 -8.18 11.91 9.62
N PHE A 43 -7.65 11.47 8.46
CA PHE A 43 -6.32 11.84 7.98
C PHE A 43 -6.21 13.36 7.79
N GLY A 44 -5.15 13.95 8.33
CA GLY A 44 -4.94 15.40 8.23
C GLY A 44 -5.69 16.27 9.25
N LYS A 45 -6.51 15.70 10.14
CA LYS A 45 -7.21 16.47 11.19
C LYS A 45 -6.27 17.20 12.14
N ASN A 46 -5.03 16.73 12.27
CA ASN A 46 -4.01 17.34 13.12
C ASN A 46 -3.30 18.55 12.48
N ASN A 47 -3.58 18.84 11.21
CA ASN A 47 -3.07 20.04 10.57
C ASN A 47 -3.93 21.23 10.96
N THR A 48 -3.32 22.23 11.60
CA THR A 48 -3.95 23.48 12.03
C THR A 48 -3.61 24.63 11.07
N GLY A 49 -4.34 25.74 11.17
CA GLY A 49 -4.12 26.93 10.34
C GLY A 49 -4.62 26.80 8.90
N VAL A 50 -4.09 27.66 8.02
CA VAL A 50 -4.52 27.75 6.61
C VAL A 50 -4.34 26.45 5.85
N ILE A 51 -3.26 25.72 6.10
CA ILE A 51 -2.99 24.42 5.47
C ILE A 51 -4.06 23.40 5.87
N GLY A 52 -4.46 23.37 7.14
CA GLY A 52 -5.53 22.50 7.64
C GLY A 52 -6.88 22.80 6.97
N LEU A 53 -7.19 24.08 6.76
CA LEU A 53 -8.42 24.50 6.05
C LEU A 53 -8.41 24.07 4.58
N ILE A 54 -7.28 24.21 3.88
CA ILE A 54 -7.15 23.78 2.49
C ILE A 54 -7.31 22.25 2.38
N ILE A 55 -6.64 21.48 3.23
CA ILE A 55 -6.75 20.02 3.25
C ILE A 55 -8.21 19.60 3.52
N LYS A 56 -8.86 20.23 4.49
CA LYS A 56 -10.27 19.94 4.84
C LYS A 56 -11.22 20.25 3.68
N SER A 57 -11.00 21.36 2.98
CA SER A 57 -11.78 21.74 1.81
C SER A 57 -11.61 20.75 0.65
N LEU A 58 -10.37 20.36 0.34
CA LEU A 58 -10.07 19.36 -0.69
C LEU A 58 -10.66 17.99 -0.32
N MET A 59 -10.55 17.57 0.93
CA MET A 59 -11.16 16.32 1.40
C MET A 59 -12.68 16.35 1.30
N SER A 60 -13.33 17.51 1.50
CA SER A 60 -14.78 17.62 1.35
C SER A 60 -15.26 17.48 -0.10
N LEU A 61 -14.44 17.92 -1.06
CA LEU A 61 -14.79 17.95 -2.49
C LEU A 61 -14.42 16.67 -3.24
N PHE A 62 -13.30 16.03 -2.88
CA PHE A 62 -12.70 14.95 -3.67
C PHE A 62 -12.59 13.61 -2.93
N ALA A 63 -12.85 13.58 -1.60
CA ALA A 63 -12.75 12.34 -0.86
C ALA A 63 -13.98 11.46 -1.10
N ILE A 64 -13.71 10.21 -1.50
CA ILE A 64 -14.72 9.16 -1.63
C ILE A 64 -15.23 8.72 -0.25
N ARG A 65 -16.40 8.12 -0.22
CA ARG A 65 -16.98 7.56 1.01
C ARG A 65 -16.15 6.38 1.51
N VAL A 66 -16.28 6.07 2.80
CA VAL A 66 -15.53 4.96 3.42
C VAL A 66 -15.90 3.62 2.80
N GLU A 67 -17.17 3.45 2.46
CA GLU A 67 -17.72 2.27 1.80
C GLU A 67 -17.06 2.04 0.43
N GLU A 68 -16.96 3.09 -0.38
CA GLU A 68 -16.29 3.05 -1.69
C GLU A 68 -14.78 2.73 -1.53
N GLY A 69 -14.13 3.30 -0.50
CA GLY A 69 -12.74 2.98 -0.19
C GLY A 69 -12.51 1.53 0.25
N ALA A 70 -13.54 0.88 0.80
CA ALA A 70 -13.51 -0.52 1.22
C ALA A 70 -13.76 -1.51 0.07
N GLU A 71 -14.35 -1.09 -1.04
CA GLU A 71 -14.74 -1.98 -2.15
C GLU A 71 -13.58 -2.82 -2.69
N THR A 72 -12.41 -2.20 -2.92
CA THR A 72 -11.23 -2.93 -3.40
C THR A 72 -10.71 -3.94 -2.37
N ILE A 73 -10.83 -3.64 -1.08
CA ILE A 73 -10.44 -4.56 0.00
C ILE A 73 -11.37 -5.79 -0.02
N ILE A 74 -12.68 -5.55 -0.07
CA ILE A 74 -13.70 -6.62 -0.14
C ILE A 74 -13.50 -7.46 -1.40
N TYR A 75 -13.28 -6.81 -2.55
CA TYR A 75 -13.01 -7.49 -3.81
C TYR A 75 -11.81 -8.44 -3.71
N LEU A 76 -10.68 -7.98 -3.16
CA LEU A 76 -9.49 -8.81 -2.98
C LEU A 76 -9.70 -9.96 -2.00
N ALA A 77 -10.56 -9.77 -0.99
CA ALA A 77 -10.82 -10.80 0.02
C ALA A 77 -11.82 -11.86 -0.43
N THR A 78 -12.73 -11.54 -1.36
CA THR A 78 -13.90 -12.38 -1.63
C THR A 78 -14.06 -12.82 -3.09
N SER A 79 -13.43 -12.13 -4.04
CA SER A 79 -13.61 -12.40 -5.46
C SER A 79 -12.81 -13.62 -5.94
N ASN A 80 -13.46 -14.52 -6.63
CA ASN A 80 -12.78 -15.62 -7.32
C ASN A 80 -11.85 -15.15 -8.46
N ASN A 81 -12.09 -13.96 -9.01
CA ASN A 81 -11.30 -13.42 -10.12
C ASN A 81 -9.85 -13.12 -9.73
N VAL A 82 -9.56 -12.95 -8.43
CA VAL A 82 -8.21 -12.64 -7.94
C VAL A 82 -7.52 -13.83 -7.28
N LYS A 83 -8.15 -14.99 -7.26
CA LYS A 83 -7.65 -16.19 -6.56
C LYS A 83 -6.24 -16.59 -6.96
N ASN A 84 -5.86 -16.37 -8.22
CA ASN A 84 -4.54 -16.73 -8.76
C ASN A 84 -3.68 -15.50 -9.10
N ILE A 85 -4.07 -14.31 -8.64
CA ILE A 85 -3.33 -13.07 -8.86
C ILE A 85 -2.50 -12.77 -7.62
N SER A 86 -1.18 -12.61 -7.79
CA SER A 86 -0.25 -12.35 -6.69
C SER A 86 0.84 -11.38 -7.12
N GLY A 87 1.28 -10.51 -6.21
CA GLY A 87 2.32 -9.51 -6.45
C GLY A 87 1.80 -8.22 -7.08
N GLU A 88 0.50 -8.09 -7.27
CA GLU A 88 -0.11 -6.98 -8.00
C GLU A 88 -0.56 -5.84 -7.09
N TYR A 89 -0.60 -4.65 -7.70
CA TYR A 89 -1.11 -3.42 -7.10
C TYR A 89 -2.50 -3.13 -7.67
N PHE A 90 -3.48 -2.94 -6.78
CA PHE A 90 -4.88 -2.74 -7.13
C PHE A 90 -5.35 -1.31 -6.82
N TYR A 91 -6.18 -0.79 -7.71
CA TYR A 91 -6.96 0.43 -7.54
C TYR A 91 -8.33 0.24 -8.20
N GLU A 92 -9.41 0.64 -7.53
CA GLU A 92 -10.80 0.48 -8.02
C GLU A 92 -11.10 -0.94 -8.51
N SER A 93 -10.73 -1.94 -7.69
CA SER A 93 -10.94 -3.37 -7.97
C SER A 93 -10.28 -3.89 -9.27
N LYS A 94 -9.28 -3.17 -9.79
CA LYS A 94 -8.53 -3.53 -10.99
C LYS A 94 -7.04 -3.54 -10.72
N VAL A 95 -6.31 -4.42 -11.40
CA VAL A 95 -4.85 -4.34 -11.44
C VAL A 95 -4.45 -3.00 -12.07
N ASN A 96 -3.58 -2.27 -11.39
CA ASN A 96 -3.09 -0.99 -11.83
C ASN A 96 -1.56 -0.97 -11.84
N LYS A 97 -1.00 -0.22 -12.77
CA LYS A 97 0.45 -0.11 -12.89
C LYS A 97 0.99 0.86 -11.83
N PRO A 98 1.85 0.40 -10.92
CA PRO A 98 2.51 1.29 -9.98
C PRO A 98 3.60 2.13 -10.68
N SER A 99 4.31 2.99 -9.95
CA SER A 99 5.45 3.72 -10.53
C SER A 99 6.57 2.77 -10.94
N ASN A 100 7.38 3.16 -11.93
CA ASN A 100 8.52 2.36 -12.39
C ASN A 100 9.50 1.99 -11.26
N PHE A 101 9.61 2.83 -10.21
CA PHE A 101 10.42 2.52 -9.03
C PHE A 101 9.87 1.33 -8.23
N ALA A 102 8.56 1.11 -8.25
CA ALA A 102 7.90 0.01 -7.56
C ALA A 102 7.99 -1.32 -8.33
N GLU A 103 8.33 -1.27 -9.62
CA GLU A 103 8.52 -2.46 -10.45
C GLU A 103 9.94 -3.05 -10.34
N ASN A 104 10.86 -2.38 -9.65
CA ASN A 104 12.25 -2.79 -9.57
C ASN A 104 12.47 -3.92 -8.55
N ASN A 105 12.70 -5.14 -9.06
CA ASN A 105 12.92 -6.34 -8.23
C ASN A 105 14.12 -6.21 -7.29
N LYS A 106 15.23 -5.64 -7.76
CA LYS A 106 16.41 -5.42 -6.92
C LYS A 106 16.12 -4.51 -5.73
N SER A 107 15.26 -3.51 -5.91
CA SER A 107 14.82 -2.64 -4.82
C SER A 107 13.93 -3.39 -3.81
N ALA A 108 13.11 -4.33 -4.28
CA ALA A 108 12.29 -5.18 -3.42
C ALA A 108 13.17 -6.13 -2.58
N ASP A 109 14.17 -6.77 -3.20
CA ASP A 109 15.13 -7.62 -2.51
C ASP A 109 15.93 -6.84 -1.45
N ASN A 110 16.48 -5.69 -1.83
CA ASN A 110 17.25 -4.84 -0.91
C ASN A 110 16.41 -4.37 0.30
N LEU A 111 15.14 -3.99 0.06
CA LEU A 111 14.23 -3.60 1.14
C LEU A 111 13.94 -4.77 2.08
N TRP A 112 13.71 -5.95 1.53
CA TRP A 112 13.47 -7.17 2.30
C TRP A 112 14.66 -7.50 3.18
N ASP A 113 15.85 -7.59 2.61
CA ASP A 113 17.09 -7.95 3.33
C ASP A 113 17.41 -6.92 4.43
N LEU A 114 17.24 -5.64 4.15
CA LEU A 114 17.39 -4.56 5.15
C LEU A 114 16.39 -4.73 6.30
N SER A 115 15.13 -5.04 5.98
CA SER A 115 14.08 -5.23 6.98
C SER A 115 14.40 -6.43 7.88
N ILE A 116 14.79 -7.57 7.31
CA ILE A 116 15.22 -8.75 8.06
C ILE A 116 16.42 -8.44 8.96
N LYS A 117 17.41 -7.73 8.43
CA LYS A 117 18.58 -7.32 9.22
C LYS A 117 18.22 -6.46 10.43
N ILE A 118 17.31 -5.49 10.23
CA ILE A 118 16.85 -4.62 11.32
C ILE A 118 16.11 -5.44 12.38
N LEU A 119 15.22 -6.35 11.99
CA LEU A 119 14.47 -7.20 12.91
C LEU A 119 15.39 -8.11 13.72
N LYS A 120 16.36 -8.78 13.07
CA LYS A 120 17.36 -9.60 13.76
C LYS A 120 18.19 -8.80 14.77
N ASN A 121 18.60 -7.57 14.41
CA ASN A 121 19.35 -6.70 15.32
C ASN A 121 18.50 -6.27 16.55
N LYS A 122 17.17 -6.37 16.47
CA LYS A 122 16.23 -6.13 17.58
C LYS A 122 15.89 -7.41 18.36
N GLY A 123 16.54 -8.54 18.08
CA GLY A 123 16.34 -9.81 18.77
C GLY A 123 15.09 -10.58 18.29
N LEU A 124 14.50 -10.21 17.16
CA LEU A 124 13.40 -10.97 16.58
C LEU A 124 13.97 -12.10 15.71
N THR A 125 13.53 -13.33 16.02
CA THR A 125 13.80 -14.54 15.22
C THR A 125 12.67 -14.67 14.19
N LEU A 126 13.04 -14.80 12.91
CA LEU A 126 12.11 -14.97 11.78
C LEU A 126 12.36 -16.30 11.12
#